data_4af75b0b46ca7342333859a08db8a1bb
#
_entry.id   4af75b0b46ca7342333859a08db8a1bb
#
_cell.length_a   1.000
_cell.length_b   1.000
_cell.length_c   1.000
_cell.angle_alpha   90.00
_cell.angle_beta   90.00
_cell.angle_gamma   90.00
#
_symmetry.space_group_name_H-M   'P 1'
#
loop_
_entity.id
_entity.type
_entity.pdbx_description
1 polymer ?
#
loop_
_entity_poly.entity_id
_entity_poly.type
_entity_poly.pdbx_seq_one_letter_code
_entity_poly.pdbx_strand_id
1 'polypeptide(L)'
;KAGEALVAELAPFVWRKHLDFAALADVHDMKRQMQTYRGQSEIAVEGHNVKVGRGGIREIEFFAQTQQLIAGGRHPQLRVRPTLAALEILAASNWITFQARDELAVAYEFLRRVEHRLQMIADEQTHALPDDAEAIERFANFFGYENRATFAKDLLGHLNIVQGHYSKLFEGDPTGSEKLPQVNYGGGPDDPRLLEHLASLGFKKPVMVAGTLQLWVEGNYRALRNEATKAAFIEFIPGLIDGIAHAEDPDDAVTAFDRFLGALQRGGRLISLLRENRDLV
;
A
#
# COMPACT_ATOMS: atom_id res chain seq x y z
N LYS A 1 33.62 -12.93 8.61
CA LYS A 1 33.79 -14.10 7.68
C LYS A 1 32.56 -15.03 7.69
N ALA A 2 32.13 -15.64 8.83
CA ALA A 2 30.96 -16.54 8.82
C ALA A 2 29.63 -15.79 8.56
N GLY A 3 29.41 -14.62 9.18
CA GLY A 3 28.23 -13.80 8.93
C GLY A 3 28.14 -13.24 7.52
N GLU A 4 29.27 -12.91 6.89
CA GLU A 4 29.31 -12.45 5.50
C GLU A 4 28.95 -13.57 4.52
N ALA A 5 29.40 -14.80 4.79
CA ALA A 5 29.03 -15.97 4.00
C ALA A 5 27.51 -16.25 4.10
N LEU A 6 26.94 -16.20 5.31
CA LEU A 6 25.50 -16.36 5.51
C LEU A 6 24.68 -15.28 4.78
N VAL A 7 25.12 -14.01 4.85
CA VAL A 7 24.44 -12.92 4.14
C VAL A 7 24.50 -13.14 2.60
N ALA A 8 25.62 -13.65 2.10
CA ALA A 8 25.76 -13.96 0.67
C ALA A 8 24.82 -15.12 0.23
N GLU A 9 24.66 -16.15 1.07
CA GLU A 9 23.71 -17.25 0.81
C GLU A 9 22.26 -16.80 0.86
N LEU A 10 21.91 -15.88 1.78
CA LEU A 10 20.56 -15.36 1.90
C LEU A 10 20.19 -14.30 0.83
N ALA A 11 21.19 -13.69 0.19
CA ALA A 11 20.98 -12.61 -0.77
C ALA A 11 20.00 -12.96 -1.92
N PRO A 12 20.07 -14.16 -2.57
CA PRO A 12 19.11 -14.54 -3.62
C PRO A 12 17.69 -14.72 -3.11
N PHE A 13 17.52 -15.11 -1.85
CA PHE A 13 16.21 -15.26 -1.21
C PHE A 13 15.58 -13.91 -0.89
N VAL A 14 16.35 -12.97 -0.35
CA VAL A 14 15.88 -11.61 -0.01
C VAL A 14 15.68 -10.76 -1.26
N TRP A 15 16.65 -10.81 -2.19
CA TRP A 15 16.69 -9.97 -3.39
C TRP A 15 16.28 -10.76 -4.63
N ARG A 16 15.00 -11.14 -4.69
CA ARG A 16 14.43 -11.85 -5.85
C ARG A 16 14.42 -10.93 -7.07
N LYS A 17 14.82 -11.46 -8.25
CA LYS A 17 14.80 -10.71 -9.51
C LYS A 17 13.37 -10.31 -9.93
N HIS A 18 12.41 -11.14 -9.61
CA HIS A 18 10.99 -10.91 -9.81
C HIS A 18 10.31 -11.07 -8.46
N LEU A 19 9.77 -9.97 -7.94
CA LEU A 19 8.84 -10.06 -6.82
C LEU A 19 7.53 -10.56 -7.42
N ASP A 20 7.06 -11.71 -6.96
CA ASP A 20 5.75 -12.21 -7.33
C ASP A 20 4.66 -11.42 -6.59
N PHE A 21 3.44 -11.45 -7.12
CA PHE A 21 2.30 -10.75 -6.51
C PHE A 21 2.00 -11.25 -5.09
N ALA A 22 2.32 -12.51 -4.77
CA ALA A 22 2.19 -13.05 -3.43
C ALA A 22 3.09 -12.30 -2.43
N ALA A 23 4.35 -12.01 -2.79
CA ALA A 23 5.25 -11.24 -1.94
C ALA A 23 4.81 -9.77 -1.76
N LEU A 24 4.19 -9.15 -2.79
CA LEU A 24 3.58 -7.84 -2.64
C LEU A 24 2.35 -7.89 -1.74
N ALA A 25 1.49 -8.91 -1.87
CA ALA A 25 0.35 -9.13 -0.99
C ALA A 25 0.80 -9.34 0.46
N ASP A 26 1.88 -10.10 0.70
CA ASP A 26 2.46 -10.28 2.04
C ASP A 26 2.94 -8.95 2.65
N VAL A 27 3.51 -8.03 1.84
CA VAL A 27 3.88 -6.68 2.29
C VAL A 27 2.65 -5.86 2.67
N HIS A 28 1.56 -5.96 1.90
CA HIS A 28 0.27 -5.34 2.22
C HIS A 28 -0.37 -5.92 3.48
N ASP A 29 -0.28 -7.24 3.66
CA ASP A 29 -0.80 -7.92 4.85
C ASP A 29 -0.01 -7.54 6.10
N MET A 30 1.32 -7.46 6.02
CA MET A 30 2.16 -6.94 7.10
C MET A 30 1.76 -5.51 7.48
N LYS A 31 1.48 -4.63 6.51
CA LYS A 31 0.95 -3.27 6.77
C LYS A 31 -0.36 -3.34 7.54
N ARG A 32 -1.33 -4.14 7.08
CA ARG A 32 -2.64 -4.31 7.75
C ARG A 32 -2.47 -4.79 9.18
N GLN A 33 -1.65 -5.81 9.41
CA GLN A 33 -1.33 -6.32 10.74
C GLN A 33 -0.68 -5.25 11.62
N MET A 34 0.28 -4.49 11.09
CA MET A 34 0.90 -3.38 11.82
C MET A 34 -0.11 -2.30 12.21
N GLN A 35 -1.08 -1.97 11.35
CA GLN A 35 -2.15 -1.01 11.65
C GLN A 35 -3.13 -1.53 12.69
N THR A 36 -3.51 -2.82 12.61
CA THR A 36 -4.43 -3.46 13.57
C THR A 36 -3.79 -3.59 14.97
N TYR A 37 -2.50 -3.92 15.04
CA TYR A 37 -1.78 -4.06 16.31
C TYR A 37 -1.58 -2.75 17.07
N ARG A 38 -1.63 -1.60 16.38
CA ARG A 38 -1.33 -0.27 16.94
C ARG A 38 -2.56 0.48 17.45
N GLY A 39 -3.76 -0.09 17.34
CA GLY A 39 -4.98 0.68 17.50
C GLY A 39 -5.01 1.84 16.48
N GLN A 40 -6.16 2.27 16.05
CA GLN A 40 -6.33 3.44 15.15
C GLN A 40 -6.05 4.74 15.95
N SER A 41 -4.83 4.90 16.50
CA SER A 41 -4.48 6.16 17.16
C SER A 41 -4.33 7.23 16.07
N GLU A 42 -5.11 8.27 16.16
CA GLU A 42 -4.95 9.48 15.36
C GLU A 42 -3.56 10.08 15.61
N ILE A 43 -3.04 10.85 14.64
CA ILE A 43 -1.83 11.62 14.84
C ILE A 43 -2.11 12.68 15.88
N ALA A 44 -1.48 12.56 17.04
CA ALA A 44 -1.61 13.47 18.18
C ALA A 44 -0.21 13.81 18.72
N VAL A 45 -0.12 14.72 19.66
CA VAL A 45 1.14 15.05 20.36
C VAL A 45 1.24 14.25 21.64
N GLU A 46 0.17 14.30 22.43
CA GLU A 46 0.07 13.64 23.73
C GLU A 46 0.14 12.10 23.55
N GLY A 47 1.05 11.46 24.23
CA GLY A 47 1.23 10.01 24.19
C GLY A 47 1.68 9.44 22.86
N HIS A 48 1.97 10.26 21.85
CA HIS A 48 2.32 9.78 20.52
C HIS A 48 3.64 9.00 20.53
N ASN A 49 3.60 7.79 19.98
CA ASN A 49 4.80 6.98 19.82
C ASN A 49 5.50 7.34 18.50
N VAL A 50 6.59 8.11 18.59
CA VAL A 50 7.34 8.63 17.43
C VAL A 50 8.03 7.54 16.62
N LYS A 51 8.19 6.34 17.16
CA LYS A 51 8.81 5.22 16.45
C LYS A 51 7.80 4.38 15.69
N VAL A 52 6.79 3.89 16.39
CA VAL A 52 5.81 2.95 15.84
C VAL A 52 4.42 3.56 15.63
N GLY A 53 4.17 4.76 16.12
CA GLY A 53 2.94 5.50 15.87
C GLY A 53 2.79 5.90 14.40
N ARG A 54 1.61 6.40 14.06
CA ARG A 54 1.28 6.86 12.69
C ARG A 54 2.16 8.05 12.31
N GLY A 55 2.77 8.02 11.12
CA GLY A 55 3.74 9.02 10.70
C GLY A 55 5.13 8.87 11.34
N GLY A 56 5.39 7.80 12.11
CA GLY A 56 6.62 7.60 12.87
C GLY A 56 7.78 7.03 12.05
N ILE A 57 8.91 6.88 12.71
CA ILE A 57 10.20 6.43 12.14
C ILE A 57 10.03 5.13 11.37
N ARG A 58 9.26 4.16 11.90
CA ARG A 58 9.04 2.87 11.28
C ARG A 58 8.35 2.95 9.92
N GLU A 59 7.51 3.95 9.69
CA GLU A 59 6.85 4.15 8.40
C GLU A 59 7.84 4.65 7.35
N ILE A 60 8.81 5.50 7.72
CA ILE A 60 9.89 5.93 6.82
C ILE A 60 10.80 4.74 6.46
N GLU A 61 11.19 3.96 7.46
CA GLU A 61 12.02 2.76 7.25
C GLU A 61 11.30 1.75 6.35
N PHE A 62 10.02 1.51 6.59
CA PHE A 62 9.21 0.60 5.79
C PHE A 62 9.02 1.11 4.36
N PHE A 63 8.80 2.43 4.18
CA PHE A 63 8.72 3.05 2.85
C PHE A 63 9.98 2.76 2.03
N ALA A 64 11.16 3.03 2.60
CA ALA A 64 12.43 2.81 1.93
C ALA A 64 12.68 1.31 1.65
N GLN A 65 12.46 0.44 2.63
CA GLN A 65 12.69 -1.00 2.52
C GLN A 65 11.76 -1.67 1.53
N THR A 66 10.50 -1.26 1.45
CA THR A 66 9.55 -1.78 0.45
C THR A 66 10.03 -1.47 -0.96
N GLN A 67 10.44 -0.24 -1.24
CA GLN A 67 10.99 0.14 -2.54
C GLN A 67 12.29 -0.64 -2.86
N GLN A 68 13.15 -0.84 -1.86
CA GLN A 68 14.34 -1.66 -2.00
C GLN A 68 14.02 -3.13 -2.33
N LEU A 69 13.02 -3.72 -1.69
CA LEU A 69 12.61 -5.11 -1.96
C LEU A 69 12.06 -5.25 -3.39
N ILE A 70 11.23 -4.30 -3.84
CA ILE A 70 10.64 -4.31 -5.19
C ILE A 70 11.73 -4.22 -6.27
N ALA A 71 12.70 -3.32 -6.09
CA ALA A 71 13.66 -2.97 -7.13
C ALA A 71 15.04 -3.63 -6.96
N GLY A 72 15.44 -3.95 -5.74
CA GLY A 72 16.80 -4.36 -5.38
C GLY A 72 17.24 -5.70 -5.97
N GLY A 73 16.30 -6.55 -6.40
CA GLY A 73 16.62 -7.77 -7.12
C GLY A 73 17.29 -7.51 -8.47
N ARG A 74 16.84 -6.45 -9.17
CA ARG A 74 17.37 -6.02 -10.48
C ARG A 74 18.40 -4.90 -10.37
N HIS A 75 18.37 -4.14 -9.28
CA HIS A 75 19.22 -2.96 -9.03
C HIS A 75 20.06 -3.13 -7.74
N PRO A 76 21.20 -3.84 -7.79
CA PRO A 76 22.02 -4.14 -6.60
C PRO A 76 22.48 -2.90 -5.82
N GLN A 77 22.60 -1.75 -6.47
CA GLN A 77 22.95 -0.47 -5.82
C GLN A 77 21.92 -0.02 -4.77
N LEU A 78 20.67 -0.49 -4.86
CA LEU A 78 19.63 -0.19 -3.88
C LEU A 78 19.76 -1.00 -2.57
N ARG A 79 20.64 -2.00 -2.51
CA ARG A 79 20.80 -2.91 -1.36
C ARG A 79 21.65 -2.30 -0.25
N VAL A 80 21.43 -1.04 0.08
CA VAL A 80 22.11 -0.34 1.17
C VAL A 80 21.35 -0.46 2.48
N ARG A 81 22.04 -0.45 3.63
CA ARG A 81 21.41 -0.65 4.93
C ARG A 81 20.88 0.65 5.57
N PRO A 82 21.63 1.79 5.53
CA PRO A 82 21.16 3.01 6.17
C PRO A 82 19.96 3.62 5.44
N THR A 83 18.90 3.98 6.18
CA THR A 83 17.64 4.50 5.64
C THR A 83 17.86 5.77 4.80
N LEU A 84 18.66 6.71 5.27
CA LEU A 84 18.96 7.95 4.53
C LEU A 84 19.70 7.66 3.22
N ALA A 85 20.67 6.74 3.23
CA ALA A 85 21.35 6.32 2.01
C ALA A 85 20.41 5.59 1.03
N ALA A 86 19.45 4.82 1.54
CA ALA A 86 18.43 4.17 0.72
C ALA A 86 17.54 5.21 0.03
N LEU A 87 17.04 6.21 0.76
CA LEU A 87 16.25 7.30 0.20
C LEU A 87 17.02 8.06 -0.90
N GLU A 88 18.29 8.36 -0.67
CA GLU A 88 19.15 9.05 -1.64
C GLU A 88 19.29 8.26 -2.95
N ILE A 89 19.64 6.97 -2.87
CA ILE A 89 19.83 6.12 -4.05
C ILE A 89 18.50 5.85 -4.76
N LEU A 90 17.39 5.70 -4.03
CA LEU A 90 16.06 5.56 -4.60
C LEU A 90 15.67 6.80 -5.43
N ALA A 91 15.95 8.00 -4.94
CA ALA A 91 15.71 9.25 -5.67
C ALA A 91 16.62 9.37 -6.89
N ALA A 92 17.93 9.13 -6.75
CA ALA A 92 18.90 9.15 -7.83
C ALA A 92 18.58 8.13 -8.94
N SER A 93 17.88 7.05 -8.60
CA SER A 93 17.43 6.01 -9.54
C SER A 93 15.99 6.22 -10.04
N ASN A 94 15.36 7.35 -9.77
CA ASN A 94 13.98 7.72 -10.15
C ASN A 94 12.88 6.76 -9.62
N TRP A 95 13.12 6.06 -8.51
CA TRP A 95 12.11 5.25 -7.82
C TRP A 95 11.20 6.08 -6.92
N ILE A 96 11.74 7.18 -6.39
CA ILE A 96 10.98 8.18 -5.64
C ILE A 96 11.36 9.57 -6.16
N THR A 97 10.54 10.58 -5.89
CA THR A 97 10.88 11.96 -6.25
C THR A 97 11.95 12.52 -5.31
N PHE A 98 12.75 13.49 -5.77
CA PHE A 98 13.70 14.21 -4.91
C PHE A 98 12.97 14.91 -3.75
N GLN A 99 11.76 15.44 -4.00
CA GLN A 99 10.94 16.03 -2.95
C GLN A 99 10.61 15.01 -1.85
N ALA A 100 10.16 13.79 -2.20
CA ALA A 100 9.87 12.73 -1.22
C ALA A 100 11.13 12.34 -0.43
N ARG A 101 12.30 12.25 -1.10
CA ARG A 101 13.59 12.02 -0.44
C ARG A 101 13.87 13.08 0.61
N ASP A 102 13.79 14.38 0.24
CA ASP A 102 14.11 15.50 1.13
C ASP A 102 13.16 15.56 2.33
N GLU A 103 11.86 15.48 2.07
CA GLU A 103 10.82 15.52 3.09
C GLU A 103 10.95 14.35 4.08
N LEU A 104 11.16 13.13 3.60
CA LEU A 104 11.33 11.94 4.45
C LEU A 104 12.66 11.95 5.21
N ALA A 105 13.75 12.45 4.60
CA ALA A 105 15.04 12.56 5.27
C ALA A 105 14.99 13.56 6.44
N VAL A 106 14.42 14.74 6.22
CA VAL A 106 14.26 15.77 7.27
C VAL A 106 13.35 15.25 8.40
N ALA A 107 12.23 14.60 8.06
CA ALA A 107 11.35 13.99 9.05
C ALA A 107 12.04 12.88 9.85
N TYR A 108 12.83 12.01 9.17
CA TYR A 108 13.57 10.94 9.81
C TYR A 108 14.57 11.49 10.85
N GLU A 109 15.39 12.47 10.47
CA GLU A 109 16.36 13.08 11.37
C GLU A 109 15.69 13.79 12.55
N PHE A 110 14.57 14.48 12.31
CA PHE A 110 13.79 15.13 13.35
C PHE A 110 13.25 14.10 14.35
N LEU A 111 12.55 13.09 13.88
CA LEU A 111 11.94 12.05 14.71
C LEU A 111 13.01 11.23 15.48
N ARG A 112 14.16 10.96 14.88
CA ARG A 112 15.30 10.31 15.57
C ARG A 112 15.85 11.18 16.69
N ARG A 113 15.93 12.49 16.50
CA ARG A 113 16.34 13.41 17.58
C ARG A 113 15.29 13.45 18.69
N VAL A 114 14.00 13.43 18.38
CA VAL A 114 12.93 13.33 19.37
C VAL A 114 13.06 12.04 20.17
N GLU A 115 13.16 10.90 19.48
CA GLU A 115 13.33 9.58 20.11
C GLU A 115 14.53 9.55 21.06
N HIS A 116 15.69 10.02 20.62
CA HIS A 116 16.89 10.01 21.44
C HIS A 116 16.74 10.89 22.70
N ARG A 117 16.10 12.06 22.59
CA ARG A 117 15.87 12.92 23.76
C ARG A 117 14.87 12.35 24.74
N LEU A 118 13.83 11.67 24.25
CA LEU A 118 12.90 10.93 25.13
C LEU A 118 13.64 9.88 25.97
N GLN A 119 14.56 9.16 25.35
CA GLN A 119 15.37 8.14 26.04
C GLN A 119 16.35 8.74 27.07
N MET A 120 16.83 9.97 26.84
CA MET A 120 17.76 10.65 27.76
C MET A 120 17.10 11.12 29.05
N ILE A 121 15.78 11.37 29.09
CA ILE A 121 15.09 11.97 30.25
C ILE A 121 15.12 11.04 31.47
N ALA A 122 14.85 9.75 31.27
CA ALA A 122 14.75 8.77 32.36
C ALA A 122 15.68 7.57 32.16
N ASP A 123 16.61 7.62 31.21
CA ASP A 123 17.44 6.49 30.77
C ASP A 123 16.61 5.22 30.45
N GLU A 124 15.43 5.43 29.90
CA GLU A 124 14.47 4.39 29.55
C GLU A 124 14.36 4.21 28.02
N GLN A 125 14.09 2.98 27.59
CA GLN A 125 13.81 2.70 26.18
C GLN A 125 12.37 3.09 25.81
N THR A 126 12.01 4.36 26.04
CA THR A 126 10.71 4.90 25.64
C THR A 126 10.76 5.51 24.25
N HIS A 127 9.62 5.45 23.55
CA HIS A 127 9.43 6.06 22.25
C HIS A 127 8.14 6.90 22.20
N ALA A 128 7.42 6.97 23.32
CA ALA A 128 6.19 7.73 23.44
C ALA A 128 6.45 9.08 24.11
N LEU A 129 5.83 10.12 23.55
CA LEU A 129 5.77 11.42 24.20
C LEU A 129 4.96 11.33 25.49
N PRO A 130 5.15 12.23 26.45
CA PRO A 130 4.31 12.31 27.62
C PRO A 130 2.82 12.52 27.27
N ASP A 131 1.94 12.08 28.17
CA ASP A 131 0.49 12.24 28.00
C ASP A 131 -0.03 13.61 28.53
N ASP A 132 0.78 14.28 29.36
CA ASP A 132 0.38 15.54 29.98
C ASP A 132 1.08 16.77 29.37
N ALA A 133 0.36 17.89 29.36
CA ALA A 133 0.76 19.13 28.73
C ALA A 133 2.02 19.77 29.35
N GLU A 134 2.21 19.64 30.67
CA GLU A 134 3.38 20.22 31.36
C GLU A 134 4.65 19.42 31.05
N ALA A 135 4.56 18.11 30.97
CA ALA A 135 5.70 17.27 30.62
C ALA A 135 6.09 17.49 29.14
N ILE A 136 5.13 17.72 28.24
CA ILE A 136 5.42 18.08 26.84
C ILE A 136 6.06 19.47 26.77
N GLU A 137 5.62 20.44 27.57
CA GLU A 137 6.26 21.77 27.65
C GLU A 137 7.73 21.64 28.11
N ARG A 138 7.98 20.87 29.17
CA ARG A 138 9.36 20.58 29.64
C ARG A 138 10.18 19.89 28.56
N PHE A 139 9.59 18.94 27.84
CA PHE A 139 10.25 18.23 26.75
C PHE A 139 10.57 19.18 25.58
N ALA A 140 9.63 20.05 25.19
CA ALA A 140 9.81 21.02 24.13
C ALA A 140 10.98 21.97 24.44
N ASN A 141 11.03 22.49 25.67
CA ASN A 141 12.13 23.33 26.16
C ASN A 141 13.49 22.58 26.14
N PHE A 142 13.49 21.31 26.59
CA PHE A 142 14.69 20.45 26.52
C PHE A 142 15.12 20.16 25.09
N PHE A 143 14.17 20.09 24.16
CA PHE A 143 14.44 19.92 22.73
C PHE A 143 14.98 21.19 22.08
N GLY A 144 14.78 22.38 22.71
CA GLY A 144 15.25 23.67 22.25
C GLY A 144 14.14 24.56 21.63
N TYR A 145 12.89 24.21 21.84
CA TYR A 145 11.74 25.04 21.45
C TYR A 145 11.37 26.04 22.56
N GLU A 146 10.84 27.16 22.17
CA GLU A 146 10.35 28.19 23.12
C GLU A 146 9.16 27.73 23.93
N ASN A 147 8.29 26.90 23.32
CA ASN A 147 7.06 26.42 23.94
C ASN A 147 6.53 25.14 23.26
N ARG A 148 5.58 24.50 23.93
CA ARG A 148 4.89 23.30 23.44
C ARG A 148 4.22 23.50 22.08
N ALA A 149 3.62 24.66 21.83
CA ALA A 149 2.82 24.88 20.62
C ALA A 149 3.70 24.87 19.36
N THR A 150 4.89 25.48 19.41
CA THR A 150 5.83 25.46 18.29
C THR A 150 6.40 24.07 18.04
N PHE A 151 6.76 23.34 19.11
CA PHE A 151 7.18 21.92 19.00
C PHE A 151 6.06 21.06 18.42
N ALA A 152 4.84 21.18 18.93
CA ALA A 152 3.68 20.40 18.46
C ALA A 152 3.41 20.62 16.98
N LYS A 153 3.48 21.88 16.51
CA LYS A 153 3.29 22.23 15.10
C LYS A 153 4.32 21.53 14.21
N ASP A 154 5.59 21.56 14.57
CA ASP A 154 6.65 20.95 13.78
C ASP A 154 6.56 19.42 13.81
N LEU A 155 6.32 18.84 14.99
CA LEU A 155 6.11 17.39 15.14
C LEU A 155 4.94 16.90 14.25
N LEU A 156 3.77 17.53 14.39
CA LEU A 156 2.59 17.15 13.58
C LEU A 156 2.84 17.37 12.08
N GLY A 157 3.60 18.41 11.71
CA GLY A 157 4.03 18.64 10.33
C GLY A 157 4.81 17.45 9.78
N HIS A 158 5.84 16.98 10.50
CA HIS A 158 6.64 15.84 10.09
C HIS A 158 5.85 14.54 10.07
N LEU A 159 5.02 14.26 11.09
CA LEU A 159 4.19 13.07 11.14
C LEU A 159 3.22 13.00 9.96
N ASN A 160 2.57 14.12 9.60
CA ASN A 160 1.65 14.20 8.47
C ASN A 160 2.36 14.04 7.12
N ILE A 161 3.56 14.59 6.95
CA ILE A 161 4.38 14.41 5.75
C ILE A 161 4.71 12.93 5.57
N VAL A 162 5.20 12.27 6.60
CA VAL A 162 5.52 10.83 6.57
C VAL A 162 4.29 10.01 6.24
N GLN A 163 3.16 10.28 6.91
CA GLN A 163 1.90 9.61 6.67
C GLN A 163 1.42 9.79 5.21
N GLY A 164 1.59 10.99 4.64
CA GLY A 164 1.22 11.27 3.26
C GLY A 164 2.04 10.46 2.25
N HIS A 165 3.37 10.34 2.42
CA HIS A 165 4.20 9.50 1.57
C HIS A 165 3.95 8.00 1.79
N TYR A 166 3.76 7.60 3.05
CA TYR A 166 3.48 6.20 3.39
C TYR A 166 2.13 5.72 2.84
N SER A 167 1.09 6.57 2.88
CA SER A 167 -0.21 6.25 2.28
C SER A 167 -0.10 6.05 0.78
N LYS A 168 0.55 7.00 0.09
CA LYS A 168 0.75 6.96 -1.37
C LYS A 168 1.51 5.72 -1.85
N LEU A 169 2.42 5.17 -1.03
CA LEU A 169 3.12 3.94 -1.38
C LEU A 169 2.15 2.78 -1.64
N PHE A 170 0.97 2.84 -1.02
CA PHE A 170 -0.07 1.82 -1.10
C PHE A 170 -1.33 2.30 -1.84
N GLU A 171 -1.42 3.59 -2.13
CA GLU A 171 -2.45 4.18 -3.02
C GLU A 171 -2.09 3.90 -4.49
N GLY A 172 -0.81 3.70 -4.79
CA GLY A 172 -0.32 3.07 -6.01
C GLY A 172 -0.34 1.54 -5.88
N ASP A 173 -1.42 0.98 -5.36
CA ASP A 173 -1.70 -0.45 -5.39
C ASP A 173 -1.57 -0.92 -6.85
N PRO A 174 -0.75 -1.94 -7.17
CA PRO A 174 -0.82 -2.58 -8.48
C PRO A 174 -2.21 -3.19 -8.75
N THR A 175 -3.12 -3.13 -7.78
CA THR A 175 -4.55 -3.33 -7.94
C THR A 175 -5.27 -2.06 -8.38
N GLY A 176 -4.60 -1.08 -9.08
CA GLY A 176 -5.30 0.01 -9.78
C GLY A 176 -6.47 0.66 -9.01
N SER A 177 -6.32 0.77 -7.69
CA SER A 177 -7.29 1.50 -6.89
C SER A 177 -6.85 2.98 -6.77
N GLU A 178 -6.73 3.69 -7.91
CA GLU A 178 -7.37 4.99 -7.94
C GLU A 178 -8.72 4.78 -7.27
N LYS A 179 -9.17 5.69 -6.43
CA LYS A 179 -10.58 5.70 -6.01
C LYS A 179 -11.40 5.75 -7.30
N LEU A 180 -11.58 4.58 -7.90
CA LEU A 180 -12.62 4.38 -8.90
C LEU A 180 -13.87 4.93 -8.20
N PRO A 181 -14.63 5.83 -8.81
CA PRO A 181 -15.92 6.20 -8.28
C PRO A 181 -16.55 4.87 -7.87
N GLN A 182 -17.16 4.79 -6.69
CA GLN A 182 -17.74 3.53 -6.20
C GLN A 182 -18.81 3.08 -7.21
N VAL A 183 -18.34 2.50 -8.30
CA VAL A 183 -19.18 1.99 -9.37
C VAL A 183 -19.70 0.65 -8.87
N ASN A 184 -20.99 0.58 -8.69
CA ASN A 184 -21.64 -0.67 -8.35
C ASN A 184 -21.70 -1.58 -9.60
N TYR A 185 -20.70 -2.44 -9.77
CA TYR A 185 -20.65 -3.39 -10.89
C TYR A 185 -21.85 -4.38 -10.92
N GLY A 186 -22.60 -4.47 -9.81
CA GLY A 186 -23.86 -5.20 -9.73
C GLY A 186 -25.10 -4.35 -10.00
N GLY A 187 -24.92 -3.05 -10.31
CA GLY A 187 -26.04 -2.11 -10.58
C GLY A 187 -26.88 -2.44 -11.81
N GLY A 188 -26.34 -3.28 -12.70
CA GLY A 188 -27.06 -3.74 -13.89
C GLY A 188 -27.19 -2.69 -15.00
N PRO A 189 -27.98 -3.01 -16.05
CA PRO A 189 -28.10 -2.19 -17.25
C PRO A 189 -28.83 -0.84 -17.02
N ASP A 190 -29.46 -0.66 -15.87
CA ASP A 190 -30.21 0.54 -15.53
C ASP A 190 -29.41 1.52 -14.64
N ASP A 191 -28.17 1.20 -14.24
CA ASP A 191 -27.32 2.08 -13.45
C ASP A 191 -26.56 3.08 -14.34
N PRO A 192 -26.94 4.39 -14.34
CA PRO A 192 -26.32 5.39 -15.21
C PRO A 192 -24.83 5.58 -14.94
N ARG A 193 -24.39 5.43 -13.68
CA ARG A 193 -22.97 5.61 -13.28
C ARG A 193 -22.13 4.46 -13.80
N LEU A 194 -22.64 3.23 -13.75
CA LEU A 194 -21.96 2.06 -14.32
C LEU A 194 -21.85 2.20 -15.84
N LEU A 195 -22.92 2.62 -16.52
CA LEU A 195 -22.91 2.80 -17.97
C LEU A 195 -21.93 3.89 -18.42
N GLU A 196 -21.91 5.03 -17.72
CA GLU A 196 -20.97 6.12 -17.99
C GLU A 196 -19.52 5.68 -17.77
N HIS A 197 -19.26 4.94 -16.70
CA HIS A 197 -17.95 4.37 -16.43
C HIS A 197 -17.49 3.41 -17.51
N LEU A 198 -18.33 2.44 -17.92
CA LEU A 198 -18.01 1.49 -18.98
C LEU A 198 -17.76 2.19 -20.32
N ALA A 199 -18.56 3.21 -20.64
CA ALA A 199 -18.34 4.02 -21.84
C ALA A 199 -17.01 4.78 -21.78
N SER A 200 -16.61 5.29 -20.62
CA SER A 200 -15.31 5.97 -20.43
C SER A 200 -14.12 5.03 -20.60
N LEU A 201 -14.28 3.74 -20.31
CA LEU A 201 -13.29 2.69 -20.53
C LEU A 201 -13.21 2.21 -21.99
N GLY A 202 -14.07 2.70 -22.86
CA GLY A 202 -14.05 2.38 -24.29
C GLY A 202 -14.99 1.25 -24.75
N PHE A 203 -15.84 0.72 -23.86
CA PHE A 203 -16.87 -0.25 -24.24
C PHE A 203 -17.93 0.39 -25.15
N LYS A 204 -18.21 -0.24 -26.30
CA LYS A 204 -19.18 0.24 -27.29
C LYS A 204 -20.63 -0.14 -26.95
N LYS A 205 -20.81 -1.19 -26.12
CA LYS A 205 -22.09 -1.73 -25.69
C LYS A 205 -22.24 -1.77 -24.17
N PRO A 206 -22.13 -0.63 -23.46
CA PRO A 206 -22.09 -0.61 -21.99
C PRO A 206 -23.30 -1.25 -21.33
N VAL A 207 -24.48 -1.17 -21.93
CA VAL A 207 -25.71 -1.81 -21.42
C VAL A 207 -25.60 -3.34 -21.40
N MET A 208 -25.07 -3.93 -22.47
CA MET A 208 -24.80 -5.38 -22.52
C MET A 208 -23.77 -5.82 -21.50
N VAL A 209 -22.68 -5.06 -21.42
CA VAL A 209 -21.61 -5.34 -20.44
C VAL A 209 -22.14 -5.24 -19.00
N ALA A 210 -22.91 -4.19 -18.67
CA ALA A 210 -23.53 -4.02 -17.36
C ALA A 210 -24.47 -5.17 -16.98
N GLY A 211 -25.25 -5.67 -17.94
CA GLY A 211 -26.11 -6.84 -17.74
C GLY A 211 -25.29 -8.11 -17.45
N THR A 212 -24.18 -8.32 -18.15
CA THR A 212 -23.26 -9.44 -17.91
C THR A 212 -22.61 -9.34 -16.52
N LEU A 213 -22.17 -8.15 -16.13
CA LEU A 213 -21.59 -7.90 -14.82
C LEU A 213 -22.59 -8.16 -13.69
N GLN A 214 -23.84 -7.80 -13.86
CA GLN A 214 -24.89 -8.11 -12.90
C GLN A 214 -25.01 -9.63 -12.68
N LEU A 215 -25.03 -10.42 -13.77
CA LEU A 215 -25.08 -11.90 -13.68
C LEU A 215 -23.86 -12.46 -12.96
N TRP A 216 -22.68 -11.88 -13.14
CA TRP A 216 -21.46 -12.28 -12.44
C TRP A 216 -21.57 -12.01 -10.93
N VAL A 217 -22.05 -10.83 -10.53
CA VAL A 217 -22.23 -10.44 -9.12
C VAL A 217 -23.32 -11.25 -8.44
N GLU A 218 -24.42 -11.58 -9.15
CA GLU A 218 -25.47 -12.47 -8.63
C GLU A 218 -24.95 -13.89 -8.35
N GLY A 219 -23.89 -14.32 -9.06
CA GLY A 219 -23.22 -15.58 -8.81
C GLY A 219 -23.96 -16.78 -9.42
N ASN A 220 -24.71 -16.59 -10.50
CA ASN A 220 -25.51 -17.63 -11.16
C ASN A 220 -24.69 -18.72 -11.88
N TYR A 221 -23.36 -18.70 -11.72
CA TYR A 221 -22.41 -19.66 -12.32
C TYR A 221 -22.02 -20.76 -11.34
N ARG A 222 -21.89 -21.99 -11.86
CA ARG A 222 -21.43 -23.14 -11.04
C ARG A 222 -20.08 -22.87 -10.37
N ALA A 223 -19.20 -22.13 -11.06
CA ALA A 223 -17.87 -21.75 -10.57
C ALA A 223 -17.93 -20.84 -9.34
N LEU A 224 -19.01 -20.08 -9.14
CA LEU A 224 -19.19 -19.05 -8.10
C LEU A 224 -20.16 -19.48 -6.99
N ARG A 225 -20.55 -20.76 -6.91
CA ARG A 225 -21.47 -21.24 -5.87
C ARG A 225 -20.93 -21.18 -4.44
N ASN A 226 -19.62 -21.19 -4.27
CA ASN A 226 -18.99 -21.03 -2.96
C ASN A 226 -18.89 -19.56 -2.61
N GLU A 227 -19.43 -19.14 -1.46
CA GLU A 227 -19.47 -17.75 -1.02
C GLU A 227 -18.08 -17.09 -0.96
N ALA A 228 -17.06 -17.81 -0.49
CA ALA A 228 -15.69 -17.29 -0.46
C ALA A 228 -15.13 -17.07 -1.88
N THR A 229 -15.44 -17.98 -2.82
CA THR A 229 -15.05 -17.84 -4.23
C THR A 229 -15.79 -16.70 -4.90
N LYS A 230 -17.09 -16.55 -4.61
CA LYS A 230 -17.92 -15.45 -5.11
C LYS A 230 -17.43 -14.11 -4.62
N ALA A 231 -17.16 -13.98 -3.31
CA ALA A 231 -16.61 -12.75 -2.73
C ALA A 231 -15.26 -12.35 -3.37
N ALA A 232 -14.35 -13.32 -3.50
CA ALA A 232 -13.05 -13.10 -4.15
C ALA A 232 -13.21 -12.69 -5.64
N PHE A 233 -14.21 -13.23 -6.35
CA PHE A 233 -14.49 -12.87 -7.73
C PHE A 233 -15.07 -11.46 -7.84
N ILE A 234 -15.98 -11.05 -6.95
CA ILE A 234 -16.53 -9.70 -6.92
C ILE A 234 -15.41 -8.66 -6.69
N GLU A 235 -14.47 -8.94 -5.79
CA GLU A 235 -13.29 -8.09 -5.58
C GLU A 235 -12.39 -8.02 -6.83
N PHE A 236 -12.39 -9.04 -7.67
CA PHE A 236 -11.58 -9.11 -8.88
C PHE A 236 -12.22 -8.37 -10.07
N ILE A 237 -13.55 -8.21 -10.14
CA ILE A 237 -14.28 -7.61 -11.25
C ILE A 237 -13.71 -6.25 -11.71
N PRO A 238 -13.37 -5.28 -10.82
CA PRO A 238 -12.85 -4.00 -11.26
C PRO A 238 -11.57 -4.12 -12.10
N GLY A 239 -10.60 -4.91 -11.60
CA GLY A 239 -9.34 -5.14 -12.31
C GLY A 239 -9.51 -5.95 -13.60
N LEU A 240 -10.45 -6.90 -13.62
CA LEU A 240 -10.80 -7.66 -14.81
C LEU A 240 -11.37 -6.76 -15.92
N ILE A 241 -12.29 -5.87 -15.58
CA ILE A 241 -12.90 -4.94 -16.55
C ILE A 241 -11.87 -3.94 -17.06
N ASP A 242 -10.99 -3.44 -16.21
CA ASP A 242 -9.89 -2.58 -16.63
C ASP A 242 -8.93 -3.30 -17.59
N GLY A 243 -8.55 -4.54 -17.29
CA GLY A 243 -7.73 -5.37 -18.19
C GLY A 243 -8.41 -5.62 -19.53
N ILE A 244 -9.67 -6.00 -19.52
CA ILE A 244 -10.46 -6.26 -20.74
C ILE A 244 -10.63 -4.99 -21.58
N ALA A 245 -10.73 -3.82 -20.98
CA ALA A 245 -10.85 -2.54 -21.68
C ALA A 245 -9.64 -2.24 -22.60
N HIS A 246 -8.49 -2.85 -22.36
CA HIS A 246 -7.29 -2.73 -23.19
C HIS A 246 -7.24 -3.76 -24.34
N ALA A 247 -8.20 -4.65 -24.46
CA ALA A 247 -8.29 -5.62 -25.57
C ALA A 247 -8.64 -4.92 -26.89
N GLU A 248 -8.34 -5.58 -28.03
CA GLU A 248 -8.66 -5.09 -29.37
C GLU A 248 -10.16 -4.87 -29.56
N ASP A 249 -10.99 -5.77 -29.03
CA ASP A 249 -12.44 -5.59 -28.90
C ASP A 249 -12.90 -5.94 -27.47
N PRO A 250 -13.08 -4.91 -26.61
CA PRO A 250 -13.47 -5.10 -25.21
C PRO A 250 -14.84 -5.78 -25.03
N ASP A 251 -15.81 -5.48 -25.86
CA ASP A 251 -17.16 -6.06 -25.77
C ASP A 251 -17.16 -7.57 -26.05
N ASP A 252 -16.39 -7.98 -27.09
CA ASP A 252 -16.22 -9.39 -27.42
C ASP A 252 -15.41 -10.13 -26.35
N ALA A 253 -14.42 -9.48 -25.76
CA ALA A 253 -13.60 -10.05 -24.67
C ALA A 253 -14.47 -10.32 -23.42
N VAL A 254 -15.39 -9.42 -23.03
CA VAL A 254 -16.36 -9.68 -21.95
C VAL A 254 -17.23 -10.89 -22.28
N THR A 255 -17.72 -10.96 -23.52
CA THR A 255 -18.56 -12.08 -23.96
C THR A 255 -17.81 -13.41 -23.94
N ALA A 256 -16.55 -13.41 -24.36
CA ALA A 256 -15.68 -14.59 -24.32
C ALA A 256 -15.41 -15.05 -22.88
N PHE A 257 -15.13 -14.10 -21.99
CA PHE A 257 -14.91 -14.38 -20.57
C PHE A 257 -16.19 -14.92 -19.89
N ASP A 258 -17.35 -14.38 -20.23
CA ASP A 258 -18.64 -14.87 -19.74
C ASP A 258 -18.88 -16.34 -20.11
N ARG A 259 -18.66 -16.70 -21.38
CA ARG A 259 -18.74 -18.10 -21.85
C ARG A 259 -17.76 -19.01 -21.13
N PHE A 260 -16.54 -18.52 -20.93
CA PHE A 260 -15.53 -19.25 -20.19
C PHE A 260 -15.95 -19.50 -18.74
N LEU A 261 -16.45 -18.47 -18.03
CA LEU A 261 -16.95 -18.59 -16.65
C LEU A 261 -18.13 -19.57 -16.58
N GLY A 262 -19.02 -19.54 -17.57
CA GLY A 262 -20.15 -20.46 -17.69
C GLY A 262 -19.76 -21.94 -17.91
N ALA A 263 -18.65 -22.17 -18.59
CA ALA A 263 -18.11 -23.51 -18.85
C ALA A 263 -17.37 -24.14 -17.64
N LEU A 264 -16.97 -23.32 -16.67
CA LEU A 264 -16.22 -23.77 -15.50
C LEU A 264 -17.10 -24.55 -14.51
N GLN A 265 -16.71 -25.76 -14.18
CA GLN A 265 -17.38 -26.57 -13.15
C GLN A 265 -16.94 -26.24 -11.72
N ARG A 266 -15.71 -25.77 -11.51
CA ARG A 266 -15.10 -25.39 -10.23
C ARG A 266 -14.20 -24.15 -10.43
N GLY A 267 -14.56 -23.02 -9.84
CA GLY A 267 -13.87 -21.75 -10.04
C GLY A 267 -12.77 -21.40 -9.03
N GLY A 268 -12.80 -21.99 -7.82
CA GLY A 268 -11.98 -21.51 -6.71
C GLY A 268 -10.47 -21.40 -7.00
N ARG A 269 -9.86 -22.44 -7.57
CA ARG A 269 -8.43 -22.43 -7.92
C ARG A 269 -8.10 -21.48 -9.06
N LEU A 270 -9.00 -21.39 -10.05
CA LEU A 270 -8.76 -20.55 -11.22
C LEU A 270 -8.94 -19.06 -10.88
N ILE A 271 -9.95 -18.71 -10.11
CA ILE A 271 -10.19 -17.33 -9.67
C ILE A 271 -9.03 -16.86 -8.78
N SER A 272 -8.49 -17.73 -7.91
CA SER A 272 -7.25 -17.43 -7.19
C SER A 272 -6.07 -17.21 -8.14
N LEU A 273 -5.91 -18.05 -9.15
CA LEU A 273 -4.84 -17.97 -10.16
C LEU A 273 -4.96 -16.70 -11.03
N LEU A 274 -6.15 -16.34 -11.48
CA LEU A 274 -6.39 -15.10 -12.25
C LEU A 274 -6.20 -13.85 -11.39
N ARG A 275 -6.57 -13.91 -10.10
CA ARG A 275 -6.30 -12.83 -9.15
C ARG A 275 -4.81 -12.65 -8.89
N GLU A 276 -4.05 -13.77 -8.85
CA GLU A 276 -2.62 -13.80 -8.63
C GLU A 276 -1.80 -13.46 -9.89
N ASN A 277 -2.38 -13.59 -11.09
CA ASN A 277 -1.71 -13.39 -12.38
C ASN A 277 -2.58 -12.55 -13.32
N ARG A 278 -2.67 -11.25 -13.05
CA ARG A 278 -3.46 -10.30 -13.85
C ARG A 278 -3.03 -10.20 -15.32
N ASP A 279 -1.76 -10.50 -15.62
CA ASP A 279 -1.21 -10.51 -16.98
C ASP A 279 -1.78 -11.65 -17.86
N LEU A 280 -2.63 -12.53 -17.30
CA LEU A 280 -3.31 -13.60 -18.01
C LEU A 280 -4.73 -13.21 -18.50
N VAL A 281 -5.16 -12.02 -18.18
CA VAL A 281 -6.45 -11.42 -18.60
C VAL A 281 -6.23 -10.28 -19.56
#